data_ec6f86a57516412a203341bbfcc2d9e2
#
_entry.id   ec6f86a57516412a203341bbfcc2d9e2
#
_cell.length_a   1.000
_cell.length_b   1.000
_cell.length_c   1.000
_cell.angle_alpha   90.00
_cell.angle_beta   90.00
_cell.angle_gamma   90.00
#
_symmetry.space_group_name_H-M   'P 1'
#
loop_
_entity.id
_entity.type
_entity.pdbx_description
1 polymer ?
#
loop_
_entity_poly.entity_id
_entity_poly.type
_entity_poly.pdbx_seq_one_letter_code
_entity_poly.pdbx_strand_id
1 'polypeptide(L)'
;MKQALKRCVRFLMVVSVLWLSACASTQQNQRVAKIDPLEPMNRAVFSFNETLDDYVVKPVAQAYKFIVPQMVRTGITNFFGNIGDVFVAVNNLLQGKPKDAASDVGRVVVNTTVGVLGLIDVASDAGLEKHKEDFGQTLGVWGISDGPYLVLPVFGPSNFRDTVGEVFDVKTDLVQSSKHLSVETKNEITGLRVVNRRANLLDASELIEEAAFDKYSFTRDAYLQRRKNMIYDGNPPVDKEE
;
A
#
# COMPACT_ATOMS: atom_id res chain seq x y z
N MET A 1 -9.80 -36.60 -51.05
CA MET A 1 -10.49 -35.32 -50.87
C MET A 1 -10.87 -35.01 -49.43
N LYS A 2 -11.63 -35.85 -48.70
CA LYS A 2 -12.07 -35.60 -47.31
C LYS A 2 -10.95 -35.43 -46.27
N GLN A 3 -9.79 -36.11 -46.44
CA GLN A 3 -8.67 -35.95 -45.51
C GLN A 3 -7.89 -34.63 -45.68
N ALA A 4 -7.73 -34.17 -46.91
CA ALA A 4 -7.09 -32.87 -47.23
C ALA A 4 -7.94 -31.72 -46.68
N LEU A 5 -9.26 -31.77 -46.83
CA LEU A 5 -10.17 -30.78 -46.29
C LEU A 5 -10.10 -30.70 -44.73
N LYS A 6 -10.04 -31.86 -44.05
CA LYS A 6 -9.88 -31.88 -42.57
C LYS A 6 -8.56 -31.29 -42.11
N ARG A 7 -7.48 -31.48 -42.88
CA ARG A 7 -6.18 -30.86 -42.57
C ARG A 7 -6.20 -29.34 -42.76
N CYS A 8 -6.81 -28.85 -43.85
CA CYS A 8 -6.99 -27.42 -44.09
C CYS A 8 -7.84 -26.74 -42.99
N VAL A 9 -8.95 -27.37 -42.59
CA VAL A 9 -9.81 -26.84 -41.51
C VAL A 9 -9.06 -26.77 -40.18
N ARG A 10 -8.29 -27.80 -39.81
CA ARG A 10 -7.47 -27.79 -38.58
C ARG A 10 -6.36 -26.71 -38.64
N PHE A 11 -5.72 -26.54 -39.77
CA PHE A 11 -4.71 -25.49 -39.93
C PHE A 11 -5.32 -24.11 -39.83
N LEU A 12 -6.47 -23.83 -40.43
CA LEU A 12 -7.22 -22.59 -40.31
C LEU A 12 -7.67 -22.32 -38.85
N MET A 13 -8.09 -23.31 -38.10
CA MET A 13 -8.44 -23.16 -36.68
C MET A 13 -7.20 -22.80 -35.85
N VAL A 14 -6.07 -23.42 -36.05
CA VAL A 14 -4.83 -23.10 -35.32
C VAL A 14 -4.37 -21.68 -35.63
N VAL A 15 -4.42 -21.27 -36.89
CA VAL A 15 -4.08 -19.90 -37.31
C VAL A 15 -5.03 -18.88 -36.69
N SER A 16 -6.35 -19.15 -36.67
CA SER A 16 -7.31 -18.23 -36.05
C SER A 16 -7.12 -18.10 -34.54
N VAL A 17 -6.78 -19.17 -33.82
CA VAL A 17 -6.47 -19.12 -32.39
C VAL A 17 -5.21 -18.31 -32.11
N LEU A 18 -4.17 -18.43 -32.94
CA LEU A 18 -2.94 -17.64 -32.82
C LEU A 18 -3.19 -16.14 -33.07
N TRP A 19 -4.06 -15.78 -34.01
CA TRP A 19 -4.44 -14.38 -34.28
C TRP A 19 -5.25 -13.78 -33.12
N LEU A 20 -6.17 -14.53 -32.51
CA LEU A 20 -6.94 -14.08 -31.36
C LEU A 20 -6.04 -13.84 -30.12
N SER A 21 -5.03 -14.70 -29.92
CA SER A 21 -4.07 -14.54 -28.82
C SER A 21 -3.19 -13.29 -29.01
N ALA A 22 -2.80 -12.95 -30.24
CA ALA A 22 -2.00 -11.77 -30.54
C ALA A 22 -2.78 -10.46 -30.27
N CYS A 23 -4.08 -10.41 -30.56
CA CYS A 23 -4.92 -9.23 -30.27
C CYS A 23 -5.11 -9.02 -28.77
N ALA A 24 -5.29 -10.08 -27.97
CA ALA A 24 -5.44 -9.97 -26.54
C ALA A 24 -4.18 -9.40 -25.86
N SER A 25 -2.98 -9.85 -26.27
CA SER A 25 -1.71 -9.35 -25.74
C SER A 25 -1.44 -7.88 -26.09
N THR A 26 -1.88 -7.41 -27.25
CA THR A 26 -1.68 -6.02 -27.69
C THR A 26 -2.56 -5.05 -26.87
N GLN A 27 -3.78 -5.42 -26.55
CA GLN A 27 -4.68 -4.60 -25.74
C GLN A 27 -4.21 -4.51 -24.27
N GLN A 28 -3.70 -5.59 -23.72
CA GLN A 28 -3.13 -5.62 -22.37
C GLN A 28 -1.89 -4.75 -22.25
N ASN A 29 -0.97 -4.80 -23.25
CA ASN A 29 0.20 -3.95 -23.29
C ASN A 29 -0.15 -2.46 -23.42
N GLN A 30 -1.20 -2.10 -24.16
CA GLN A 30 -1.64 -0.71 -24.27
C GLN A 30 -2.27 -0.19 -22.96
N ARG A 31 -3.04 -1.01 -22.23
CA ARG A 31 -3.55 -0.64 -20.91
C ARG A 31 -2.41 -0.47 -19.89
N VAL A 32 -1.45 -1.37 -19.87
CA VAL A 32 -0.29 -1.29 -18.98
C VAL A 32 0.53 -0.05 -19.29
N ALA A 33 0.83 0.23 -20.56
CA ALA A 33 1.57 1.43 -20.97
C ALA A 33 0.85 2.74 -20.61
N LYS A 34 -0.48 2.74 -20.51
CA LYS A 34 -1.27 3.91 -20.06
C LYS A 34 -1.21 4.12 -18.53
N ILE A 35 -1.18 3.04 -17.77
CA ILE A 35 -1.18 3.06 -16.30
C ILE A 35 0.25 3.23 -15.75
N ASP A 36 1.21 2.58 -16.37
CA ASP A 36 2.61 2.52 -15.96
C ASP A 36 3.55 2.88 -17.13
N PRO A 37 3.52 4.16 -17.56
CA PRO A 37 4.38 4.62 -18.66
C PRO A 37 5.87 4.61 -18.30
N LEU A 38 6.20 4.50 -17.00
CA LEU A 38 7.56 4.49 -16.47
C LEU A 38 7.99 3.09 -16.01
N GLU A 39 7.34 2.02 -16.50
CA GLU A 39 7.58 0.63 -16.06
C GLU A 39 9.07 0.25 -16.02
N PRO A 40 9.95 0.55 -17.02
CA PRO A 40 11.36 0.19 -16.94
C PRO A 40 12.08 0.85 -15.75
N MET A 41 11.79 2.12 -15.47
CA MET A 41 12.34 2.83 -14.32
C MET A 41 11.77 2.26 -13.01
N ASN A 42 10.47 2.06 -12.94
CA ASN A 42 9.77 1.52 -11.79
C ASN A 42 10.27 0.12 -11.42
N ARG A 43 10.51 -0.75 -12.41
CA ARG A 43 11.11 -2.09 -12.19
C ARG A 43 12.53 -2.00 -11.64
N ALA A 44 13.34 -1.05 -12.11
CA ALA A 44 14.69 -0.86 -11.59
C ALA A 44 14.67 -0.43 -10.11
N VAL A 45 13.82 0.53 -9.76
CA VAL A 45 13.64 0.98 -8.36
C VAL A 45 13.03 -0.13 -7.49
N PHE A 46 12.08 -0.89 -8.03
CA PHE A 46 11.49 -2.04 -7.34
C PHE A 46 12.57 -3.09 -7.02
N SER A 47 13.40 -3.45 -8.00
CA SER A 47 14.52 -4.40 -7.79
C SER A 47 15.52 -3.88 -6.75
N PHE A 48 15.80 -2.58 -6.75
CA PHE A 48 16.61 -1.95 -5.70
C PHE A 48 15.97 -2.11 -4.31
N ASN A 49 14.67 -1.82 -4.19
CA ASN A 49 13.94 -1.95 -2.92
C ASN A 49 13.90 -3.40 -2.43
N GLU A 50 13.66 -4.37 -3.33
CA GLU A 50 13.70 -5.80 -3.02
C GLU A 50 15.09 -6.22 -2.52
N THR A 51 16.16 -5.77 -3.22
CA THR A 51 17.54 -6.05 -2.79
C THR A 51 17.81 -5.47 -1.41
N LEU A 52 17.38 -4.22 -1.15
CA LEU A 52 17.54 -3.60 0.16
C LEU A 52 16.75 -4.33 1.24
N ASP A 53 15.54 -4.79 0.94
CA ASP A 53 14.73 -5.59 1.87
C ASP A 53 15.41 -6.93 2.17
N ASP A 54 15.79 -7.69 1.16
CA ASP A 54 16.33 -9.03 1.32
C ASP A 54 17.66 -9.04 2.08
N TYR A 55 18.54 -8.07 1.85
CA TYR A 55 19.86 -8.04 2.47
C TYR A 55 19.95 -7.23 3.77
N VAL A 56 19.02 -6.31 4.02
CA VAL A 56 19.08 -5.41 5.18
C VAL A 56 17.83 -5.48 6.03
N VAL A 57 16.66 -5.15 5.47
CA VAL A 57 15.46 -4.93 6.29
C VAL A 57 14.86 -6.25 6.77
N LYS A 58 14.74 -7.24 5.89
CA LYS A 58 14.18 -8.57 6.19
C LYS A 58 15.01 -9.32 7.27
N PRO A 59 16.36 -9.42 7.19
CA PRO A 59 17.15 -10.04 8.25
C PRO A 59 17.01 -9.34 9.61
N VAL A 60 17.00 -8.00 9.63
CA VAL A 60 16.80 -7.23 10.87
C VAL A 60 15.40 -7.46 11.43
N ALA A 61 14.38 -7.49 10.58
CA ALA A 61 12.99 -7.74 10.97
C ALA A 61 12.80 -9.18 11.49
N GLN A 62 13.48 -10.17 10.92
CA GLN A 62 13.49 -11.55 11.41
C GLN A 62 14.13 -11.67 12.80
N ALA A 63 15.30 -11.06 12.98
CA ALA A 63 15.97 -11.01 14.28
C ALA A 63 15.09 -10.30 15.33
N TYR A 64 14.49 -9.18 14.98
CA TYR A 64 13.56 -8.44 15.83
C TYR A 64 12.33 -9.31 16.18
N LYS A 65 11.71 -10.00 15.20
CA LYS A 65 10.58 -10.91 15.42
C LYS A 65 10.95 -12.07 16.35
N PHE A 66 12.17 -12.58 16.27
CA PHE A 66 12.68 -13.65 17.12
C PHE A 66 12.89 -13.20 18.57
N ILE A 67 13.45 -12.00 18.78
CA ILE A 67 13.81 -11.48 20.11
C ILE A 67 12.61 -10.85 20.82
N VAL A 68 11.76 -10.13 20.11
CA VAL A 68 10.67 -9.32 20.69
C VAL A 68 9.35 -10.10 20.66
N PRO A 69 8.75 -10.40 21.84
CA PRO A 69 7.48 -11.12 21.92
C PRO A 69 6.35 -10.43 21.17
N GLN A 70 5.41 -11.22 20.65
CA GLN A 70 4.25 -10.73 19.88
C GLN A 70 3.50 -9.59 20.59
N MET A 71 3.24 -9.73 21.89
CA MET A 71 2.52 -8.73 22.70
C MET A 71 3.23 -7.36 22.66
N VAL A 72 4.56 -7.34 22.77
CA VAL A 72 5.34 -6.10 22.74
C VAL A 72 5.30 -5.48 21.33
N ARG A 73 5.44 -6.30 20.29
CA ARG A 73 5.34 -5.84 18.88
C ARG A 73 3.96 -5.27 18.56
N THR A 74 2.90 -5.89 19.10
CA THR A 74 1.53 -5.38 18.99
C THR A 74 1.39 -4.04 19.72
N GLY A 75 1.92 -3.92 20.93
CA GLY A 75 1.93 -2.65 21.66
C GLY A 75 2.63 -1.53 20.92
N ILE A 76 3.81 -1.81 20.32
CA ILE A 76 4.53 -0.84 19.49
C ILE A 76 3.71 -0.45 18.27
N THR A 77 3.03 -1.41 17.62
CA THR A 77 2.14 -1.14 16.49
C THR A 77 0.97 -0.24 16.88
N ASN A 78 0.35 -0.54 18.02
CA ASN A 78 -0.77 0.25 18.55
C ASN A 78 -0.34 1.68 18.90
N PHE A 79 0.82 1.82 19.56
CA PHE A 79 1.38 3.13 19.92
C PHE A 79 1.59 4.01 18.68
N PHE A 80 2.25 3.49 17.64
CA PHE A 80 2.43 4.25 16.40
C PHE A 80 1.12 4.46 15.65
N GLY A 81 0.20 3.49 15.71
CA GLY A 81 -1.16 3.63 15.19
C GLY A 81 -1.92 4.77 15.87
N ASN A 82 -1.87 4.84 17.20
CA ASN A 82 -2.52 5.90 17.97
C ASN A 82 -1.99 7.30 17.64
N ILE A 83 -0.66 7.43 17.41
CA ILE A 83 -0.07 8.68 16.91
C ILE A 83 -0.60 9.01 15.51
N GLY A 84 -0.70 8.00 14.64
CA GLY A 84 -1.22 8.16 13.28
C GLY A 84 -2.70 8.53 13.22
N ASP A 85 -3.52 8.02 14.15
CA ASP A 85 -4.97 8.27 14.20
C ASP A 85 -5.30 9.77 14.32
N VAL A 86 -4.38 10.61 14.84
CA VAL A 86 -4.51 12.08 14.83
C VAL A 86 -4.60 12.61 13.38
N PHE A 87 -3.75 12.13 12.47
CA PHE A 87 -3.76 12.55 11.07
C PHE A 87 -4.89 11.92 10.28
N VAL A 88 -5.27 10.69 10.64
CA VAL A 88 -6.46 10.05 10.09
C VAL A 88 -7.70 10.90 10.39
N ALA A 89 -7.88 11.38 11.62
CA ALA A 89 -8.98 12.28 12.00
C ALA A 89 -8.96 13.59 11.17
N VAL A 90 -7.78 14.20 10.97
CA VAL A 90 -7.65 15.41 10.16
C VAL A 90 -8.03 15.13 8.70
N ASN A 91 -7.57 14.03 8.11
CA ASN A 91 -7.90 13.66 6.74
C ASN A 91 -9.39 13.36 6.59
N ASN A 92 -10.02 12.67 7.55
CA ASN A 92 -11.47 12.47 7.57
C ASN A 92 -12.25 13.79 7.60
N LEU A 93 -11.81 14.78 8.38
CA LEU A 93 -12.42 16.12 8.35
C LEU A 93 -12.26 16.80 6.97
N LEU A 94 -11.06 16.74 6.40
CA LEU A 94 -10.78 17.31 5.07
C LEU A 94 -11.58 16.64 3.94
N GLN A 95 -11.94 15.36 4.12
CA GLN A 95 -12.78 14.58 3.20
C GLN A 95 -14.29 14.77 3.45
N GLY A 96 -14.69 15.57 4.47
CA GLY A 96 -16.08 15.79 4.80
C GLY A 96 -16.74 14.63 5.56
N LYS A 97 -15.97 13.83 6.30
CA LYS A 97 -16.39 12.68 7.12
C LYS A 97 -16.30 13.00 8.62
N PRO A 98 -17.12 13.92 9.17
CA PRO A 98 -16.98 14.38 10.57
C PRO A 98 -17.28 13.30 11.60
N LYS A 99 -18.10 12.28 11.28
CA LYS A 99 -18.40 11.16 12.18
C LYS A 99 -17.17 10.26 12.35
N ASP A 100 -16.49 9.95 11.25
CA ASP A 100 -15.29 9.12 11.26
C ASP A 100 -14.15 9.85 11.96
N ALA A 101 -14.00 11.14 11.68
CA ALA A 101 -13.05 12.00 12.39
C ALA A 101 -13.30 12.02 13.91
N ALA A 102 -14.57 12.13 14.34
CA ALA A 102 -14.91 12.09 15.78
C ALA A 102 -14.60 10.72 16.39
N SER A 103 -14.83 9.62 15.65
CA SER A 103 -14.44 8.27 16.07
C SER A 103 -12.93 8.18 16.27
N ASP A 104 -12.13 8.66 15.31
CA ASP A 104 -10.66 8.60 15.39
C ASP A 104 -10.12 9.47 16.54
N VAL A 105 -10.68 10.66 16.77
CA VAL A 105 -10.34 11.47 17.96
C VAL A 105 -10.69 10.72 19.24
N GLY A 106 -11.86 10.09 19.30
CA GLY A 106 -12.28 9.25 20.43
C GLY A 106 -11.28 8.11 20.69
N ARG A 107 -10.80 7.45 19.63
CA ARG A 107 -9.77 6.42 19.70
C ARG A 107 -8.48 6.94 20.32
N VAL A 108 -7.98 8.08 19.82
CA VAL A 108 -6.77 8.71 20.38
C VAL A 108 -6.93 9.00 21.87
N VAL A 109 -8.06 9.56 22.28
CA VAL A 109 -8.32 9.87 23.71
C VAL A 109 -8.38 8.59 24.55
N VAL A 110 -9.18 7.60 24.16
CA VAL A 110 -9.36 6.35 24.90
C VAL A 110 -8.04 5.56 24.96
N ASN A 111 -7.37 5.38 23.85
CA ASN A 111 -6.12 4.62 23.79
C ASN A 111 -4.98 5.33 24.54
N THR A 112 -4.94 6.66 24.53
CA THR A 112 -3.91 7.41 25.26
C THR A 112 -4.16 7.37 26.77
N THR A 113 -5.41 7.47 27.22
CA THR A 113 -5.75 7.56 28.66
C THR A 113 -5.89 6.18 29.30
N VAL A 114 -6.69 5.31 28.72
CA VAL A 114 -6.99 3.96 29.25
C VAL A 114 -6.03 2.91 28.68
N GLY A 115 -5.62 3.06 27.42
CA GLY A 115 -4.74 2.14 26.69
C GLY A 115 -3.24 2.34 26.93
N VAL A 116 -2.86 2.97 28.04
CA VAL A 116 -1.44 3.18 28.44
C VAL A 116 -0.64 3.88 27.32
N LEU A 117 -0.98 5.13 27.04
CA LEU A 117 -0.37 5.94 25.98
C LEU A 117 -0.51 5.32 24.55
N GLY A 118 -1.55 4.50 24.34
CA GLY A 118 -1.81 3.87 23.05
C GLY A 118 -1.11 2.51 22.84
N LEU A 119 -0.48 1.93 23.85
CA LEU A 119 0.09 0.59 23.76
C LEU A 119 -0.99 -0.50 23.66
N ILE A 120 -2.17 -0.26 24.24
CA ILE A 120 -3.31 -1.16 24.22
C ILE A 120 -4.44 -0.48 23.44
N ASP A 121 -5.00 -1.16 22.46
CA ASP A 121 -6.11 -0.64 21.63
C ASP A 121 -7.47 -0.92 22.29
N VAL A 122 -7.74 -0.21 23.38
CA VAL A 122 -9.01 -0.29 24.11
C VAL A 122 -10.17 0.29 23.31
N ALA A 123 -9.89 1.24 22.42
CA ALA A 123 -10.90 1.87 21.58
C ALA A 123 -11.58 0.87 20.63
N SER A 124 -10.84 -0.08 20.06
CA SER A 124 -11.41 -1.15 19.23
C SER A 124 -12.32 -2.07 20.06
N ASP A 125 -11.92 -2.42 21.28
CA ASP A 125 -12.75 -3.22 22.20
C ASP A 125 -14.02 -2.47 22.62
N ALA A 126 -13.96 -1.13 22.66
CA ALA A 126 -15.13 -0.26 22.91
C ALA A 126 -16.00 -0.03 21.67
N GLY A 127 -15.70 -0.64 20.52
CA GLY A 127 -16.48 -0.55 19.30
C GLY A 127 -16.23 0.70 18.45
N LEU A 128 -15.16 1.46 18.73
CA LEU A 128 -14.75 2.57 17.86
C LEU A 128 -13.99 2.04 16.64
N GLU A 129 -14.54 2.25 15.45
CA GLU A 129 -13.96 1.79 14.20
C GLU A 129 -12.63 2.50 13.91
N LYS A 130 -11.66 1.73 13.39
CA LYS A 130 -10.34 2.25 12.99
C LYS A 130 -10.31 2.54 11.50
N HIS A 131 -10.16 3.81 11.16
CA HIS A 131 -10.01 4.24 9.77
C HIS A 131 -8.53 4.30 9.35
N LYS A 132 -8.28 4.39 8.06
CA LYS A 132 -6.94 4.47 7.46
C LYS A 132 -6.97 5.51 6.35
N GLU A 133 -6.81 6.75 6.72
CA GLU A 133 -6.79 7.88 5.81
C GLU A 133 -5.40 8.52 5.74
N ASP A 134 -5.06 9.02 4.57
CA ASP A 134 -3.85 9.78 4.30
C ASP A 134 -4.15 10.96 3.37
N PHE A 135 -3.20 11.89 3.22
CA PHE A 135 -3.42 13.09 2.42
C PHE A 135 -3.53 12.78 0.92
N GLY A 136 -2.91 11.71 0.42
CA GLY A 136 -3.09 11.24 -0.95
C GLY A 136 -4.53 10.82 -1.25
N GLN A 137 -5.21 10.16 -0.29
CA GLN A 137 -6.65 9.85 -0.38
C GLN A 137 -7.48 11.13 -0.37
N THR A 138 -7.17 12.06 0.52
CA THR A 138 -7.85 13.36 0.59
C THR A 138 -7.78 14.10 -0.76
N LEU A 139 -6.61 14.14 -1.39
CA LEU A 139 -6.46 14.70 -2.74
C LEU A 139 -7.30 13.94 -3.78
N GLY A 140 -7.40 12.61 -3.66
CA GLY A 140 -8.25 11.79 -4.52
C GLY A 140 -9.74 12.09 -4.36
N VAL A 141 -10.23 12.21 -3.14
CA VAL A 141 -11.62 12.62 -2.83
C VAL A 141 -11.93 14.02 -3.37
N TRP A 142 -10.95 14.93 -3.37
CA TRP A 142 -11.06 16.26 -3.97
C TRP A 142 -11.02 16.24 -5.51
N GLY A 143 -10.89 15.07 -6.14
CA GLY A 143 -10.93 14.90 -7.59
C GLY A 143 -9.58 15.03 -8.29
N ILE A 144 -8.47 15.04 -7.56
CA ILE A 144 -7.14 15.03 -8.17
C ILE A 144 -6.84 13.59 -8.67
N SER A 145 -6.57 13.49 -9.97
CA SER A 145 -6.27 12.21 -10.61
C SER A 145 -4.95 11.59 -10.09
N ASP A 146 -4.84 10.26 -10.16
CA ASP A 146 -3.69 9.50 -9.68
C ASP A 146 -2.37 9.90 -10.35
N GLY A 147 -2.44 10.25 -11.66
CA GLY A 147 -1.27 10.39 -12.51
C GLY A 147 -0.57 9.03 -12.76
N PRO A 148 0.65 9.03 -13.31
CA PRO A 148 1.39 7.80 -13.58
C PRO A 148 1.76 7.05 -12.30
N TYR A 149 1.78 5.72 -12.40
CA TYR A 149 2.31 4.86 -11.35
C TYR A 149 3.82 5.09 -11.16
N LEU A 150 4.26 5.09 -9.92
CA LEU A 150 5.65 5.30 -9.51
C LEU A 150 6.05 4.27 -8.45
N VAL A 151 7.30 3.84 -8.49
CA VAL A 151 7.92 3.14 -7.36
C VAL A 151 8.96 4.07 -6.74
N LEU A 152 8.77 4.41 -5.46
CA LEU A 152 9.67 5.27 -4.74
C LEU A 152 10.79 4.46 -4.08
N PRO A 153 12.06 4.93 -4.13
CA PRO A 153 13.15 4.29 -3.40
C PRO A 153 12.82 4.23 -1.91
N VAL A 154 12.92 3.05 -1.32
CA VAL A 154 12.65 2.75 0.10
C VAL A 154 11.16 2.76 0.48
N PHE A 155 10.35 3.65 -0.09
CA PHE A 155 8.92 3.80 0.24
C PHE A 155 8.03 2.79 -0.50
N GLY A 156 8.45 2.32 -1.68
CA GLY A 156 7.72 1.32 -2.45
C GLY A 156 6.70 1.90 -3.43
N PRO A 157 5.59 1.16 -3.72
CA PRO A 157 4.60 1.54 -4.72
C PRO A 157 3.85 2.82 -4.34
N SER A 158 3.70 3.72 -5.33
CA SER A 158 3.02 5.00 -5.23
C SER A 158 2.43 5.39 -6.59
N ASN A 159 1.84 6.57 -6.69
CA ASN A 159 1.53 7.29 -7.92
C ASN A 159 1.88 8.77 -7.73
N PHE A 160 1.73 9.58 -8.76
CA PHE A 160 2.14 10.99 -8.67
C PHE A 160 1.39 11.77 -7.58
N ARG A 161 0.06 11.61 -7.48
CA ARG A 161 -0.77 12.26 -6.45
C ARG A 161 -0.37 11.79 -5.05
N ASP A 162 -0.27 10.46 -4.87
CA ASP A 162 0.01 9.87 -3.55
C ASP A 162 1.44 10.19 -3.10
N THR A 163 2.39 10.33 -4.03
CA THR A 163 3.76 10.81 -3.72
C THR A 163 3.73 12.23 -3.14
N VAL A 164 2.91 13.12 -3.70
CA VAL A 164 2.73 14.48 -3.14
C VAL A 164 2.07 14.39 -1.76
N GLY A 165 1.05 13.54 -1.61
CA GLY A 165 0.40 13.27 -0.32
C GLY A 165 1.39 12.77 0.73
N GLU A 166 2.21 11.79 0.39
CA GLU A 166 3.21 11.20 1.29
C GLU A 166 4.25 12.23 1.78
N VAL A 167 4.71 13.12 0.89
CA VAL A 167 5.61 14.24 1.30
C VAL A 167 4.93 15.12 2.35
N PHE A 168 3.64 15.38 2.22
CA PHE A 168 2.87 16.14 3.20
C PHE A 168 2.73 15.36 4.51
N ASP A 169 2.34 14.09 4.45
CA ASP A 169 2.15 13.24 5.62
C ASP A 169 3.46 13.07 6.41
N VAL A 170 4.59 12.86 5.73
CA VAL A 170 5.91 12.79 6.38
C VAL A 170 6.29 14.11 7.07
N LYS A 171 6.02 15.26 6.45
CA LYS A 171 6.34 16.58 7.04
C LYS A 171 5.46 16.91 8.23
N THR A 172 4.24 16.46 8.24
CA THR A 172 3.27 16.68 9.33
C THR A 172 3.32 15.61 10.41
N ASP A 173 3.94 14.45 10.18
CA ASP A 173 4.11 13.39 11.18
C ASP A 173 4.63 13.96 12.51
N LEU A 174 3.95 13.61 13.63
CA LEU A 174 4.24 14.19 14.95
C LEU A 174 5.67 13.94 15.42
N VAL A 175 6.26 12.82 15.05
CA VAL A 175 7.65 12.50 15.38
C VAL A 175 8.59 13.37 14.54
N GLN A 176 8.37 13.44 13.22
CA GLN A 176 9.24 14.17 12.31
C GLN A 176 9.15 15.69 12.50
N SER A 177 7.95 16.20 12.75
CA SER A 177 7.70 17.65 12.95
C SER A 177 8.09 18.15 14.34
N SER A 178 8.29 17.26 15.33
CA SER A 178 8.65 17.64 16.70
C SER A 178 9.97 18.45 16.74
N LYS A 179 9.91 19.61 17.38
CA LYS A 179 11.10 20.45 17.63
C LYS A 179 11.88 20.01 18.87
N HIS A 180 11.32 19.12 19.67
CA HIS A 180 11.90 18.68 20.94
C HIS A 180 12.75 17.41 20.81
N LEU A 181 12.62 16.70 19.68
CA LEU A 181 13.39 15.48 19.41
C LEU A 181 14.63 15.80 18.57
N SER A 182 15.76 15.22 18.96
CA SER A 182 16.98 15.27 18.15
C SER A 182 16.81 14.50 16.83
N VAL A 183 17.65 14.75 15.85
CA VAL A 183 17.64 14.04 14.57
C VAL A 183 17.90 12.55 14.80
N GLU A 184 18.83 12.20 15.69
CA GLU A 184 19.16 10.83 16.04
C GLU A 184 17.94 10.10 16.58
N THR A 185 17.24 10.70 17.56
CA THR A 185 16.03 10.11 18.16
C THR A 185 14.91 9.92 17.12
N LYS A 186 14.71 10.88 16.20
CA LYS A 186 13.74 10.72 15.10
C LYS A 186 14.08 9.55 14.20
N ASN A 187 15.36 9.38 13.87
CA ASN A 187 15.84 8.29 13.04
C ASN A 187 15.67 6.93 13.76
N GLU A 188 15.97 6.86 15.05
CA GLU A 188 15.78 5.65 15.87
C GLU A 188 14.29 5.24 15.92
N ILE A 189 13.40 6.20 16.20
CA ILE A 189 11.94 5.96 16.22
C ILE A 189 11.45 5.50 14.85
N THR A 190 11.91 6.14 13.77
CA THR A 190 11.54 5.77 12.40
C THR A 190 12.07 4.38 12.05
N GLY A 191 13.31 4.07 12.41
CA GLY A 191 13.89 2.75 12.24
C GLY A 191 13.09 1.66 12.96
N LEU A 192 12.73 1.91 14.23
CA LEU A 192 11.88 0.99 15.01
C LEU A 192 10.51 0.79 14.33
N ARG A 193 9.87 1.87 13.85
CA ARG A 193 8.58 1.82 13.14
C ARG A 193 8.68 0.95 11.88
N VAL A 194 9.74 1.15 11.08
CA VAL A 194 9.97 0.37 9.85
C VAL A 194 10.23 -1.10 10.16
N VAL A 195 11.12 -1.40 11.09
CA VAL A 195 11.46 -2.78 11.48
C VAL A 195 10.24 -3.51 12.05
N ASN A 196 9.49 -2.86 12.96
CA ASN A 196 8.28 -3.46 13.54
C ASN A 196 7.21 -3.71 12.48
N ARG A 197 7.01 -2.76 11.55
CA ARG A 197 6.07 -2.92 10.42
C ARG A 197 6.49 -4.10 9.52
N ARG A 198 7.78 -4.19 9.17
CA ARG A 198 8.29 -5.27 8.31
C ARG A 198 8.19 -6.63 9.01
N ALA A 199 8.51 -6.70 10.31
CA ALA A 199 8.38 -7.92 11.10
C ALA A 199 6.95 -8.47 11.14
N ASN A 200 5.95 -7.59 11.17
CA ASN A 200 4.54 -7.99 11.14
C ASN A 200 4.06 -8.40 9.74
N LEU A 201 4.80 -8.07 8.67
CA LEU A 201 4.47 -8.40 7.28
C LEU A 201 5.26 -9.62 6.75
N LEU A 202 6.20 -10.19 7.51
CA LEU A 202 7.05 -11.29 7.05
C LEU A 202 6.22 -12.48 6.53
N ASP A 203 5.26 -12.96 7.33
CA ASP A 203 4.47 -14.14 6.97
C ASP A 203 3.59 -13.88 5.73
N ALA A 204 3.01 -12.68 5.62
CA ALA A 204 2.21 -12.30 4.46
C ALA A 204 3.07 -12.11 3.19
N SER A 205 4.30 -11.61 3.34
CA SER A 205 5.20 -11.43 2.18
C SER A 205 5.70 -12.77 1.63
N GLU A 206 5.94 -13.77 2.47
CA GLU A 206 6.30 -15.12 2.04
C GLU A 206 5.19 -15.75 1.17
N LEU A 207 3.92 -15.60 1.55
CA LEU A 207 2.80 -16.08 0.75
C LEU A 207 2.72 -15.41 -0.63
N ILE A 208 3.03 -14.11 -0.70
CA ILE A 208 3.07 -13.37 -1.97
C ILE A 208 4.24 -13.83 -2.83
N GLU A 209 5.41 -14.08 -2.23
CA GLU A 209 6.60 -14.58 -2.93
C GLU A 209 6.34 -15.95 -3.58
N GLU A 210 5.58 -16.83 -2.92
CA GLU A 210 5.22 -18.15 -3.44
C GLU A 210 4.14 -18.09 -4.53
N ALA A 211 3.19 -17.13 -4.44
CA ALA A 211 2.03 -17.08 -5.31
C ALA A 211 2.22 -16.22 -6.57
N ALA A 212 3.10 -15.21 -6.54
CA ALA A 212 3.21 -14.24 -7.62
C ALA A 212 4.24 -14.66 -8.69
N PHE A 213 3.76 -14.88 -9.93
CA PHE A 213 4.64 -15.14 -11.06
C PHE A 213 5.52 -13.92 -11.43
N ASP A 214 4.94 -12.71 -11.43
CA ASP A 214 5.66 -11.43 -11.57
C ASP A 214 5.31 -10.54 -10.35
N LYS A 215 6.20 -10.50 -9.38
CA LYS A 215 6.06 -9.79 -8.12
C LYS A 215 5.85 -8.28 -8.32
N TYR A 216 6.50 -7.70 -9.32
CA TYR A 216 6.33 -6.29 -9.67
C TYR A 216 4.91 -5.99 -10.12
N SER A 217 4.42 -6.70 -11.14
CA SER A 217 3.07 -6.50 -11.68
C SER A 217 2.00 -6.76 -10.64
N PHE A 218 2.16 -7.83 -9.83
CA PHE A 218 1.26 -8.13 -8.72
C PHE A 218 1.20 -6.97 -7.71
N THR A 219 2.36 -6.46 -7.29
CA THR A 219 2.45 -5.36 -6.31
C THR A 219 1.84 -4.07 -6.85
N ARG A 220 2.11 -3.73 -8.14
CA ARG A 220 1.51 -2.57 -8.80
C ARG A 220 -0.01 -2.67 -8.83
N ASP A 221 -0.55 -3.79 -9.31
CA ASP A 221 -1.99 -3.95 -9.51
C ASP A 221 -2.73 -4.00 -8.16
N ALA A 222 -2.16 -4.69 -7.17
CA ALA A 222 -2.67 -4.70 -5.80
C ALA A 222 -2.66 -3.29 -5.17
N TYR A 223 -1.60 -2.51 -5.37
CA TYR A 223 -1.52 -1.13 -4.90
C TYR A 223 -2.62 -0.26 -5.52
N LEU A 224 -2.75 -0.27 -6.85
CA LEU A 224 -3.72 0.55 -7.57
C LEU A 224 -5.16 0.21 -7.19
N GLN A 225 -5.47 -1.09 -7.12
CA GLN A 225 -6.80 -1.56 -6.70
C GLN A 225 -7.12 -1.15 -5.26
N ARG A 226 -6.16 -1.35 -4.35
CA ARG A 226 -6.31 -0.95 -2.95
C ARG A 226 -6.52 0.56 -2.82
N ARG A 227 -5.73 1.39 -3.52
CA ARG A 227 -5.85 2.86 -3.47
C ARG A 227 -7.20 3.32 -3.98
N LYS A 228 -7.66 2.78 -5.12
CA LYS A 228 -9.00 3.06 -5.63
C LYS A 228 -10.07 2.70 -4.60
N ASN A 229 -9.97 1.52 -3.99
CA ASN A 229 -10.92 1.08 -2.97
C ASN A 229 -10.93 2.02 -1.73
N MET A 230 -9.77 2.47 -1.28
CA MET A 230 -9.65 3.37 -0.12
C MET A 230 -10.27 4.75 -0.38
N ILE A 231 -10.06 5.35 -1.55
CA ILE A 231 -10.61 6.67 -1.92
C ILE A 231 -12.14 6.66 -1.94
N TYR A 232 -12.74 5.52 -2.27
CA TYR A 232 -14.19 5.35 -2.36
C TYR A 232 -14.80 4.58 -1.17
N ASP A 233 -14.09 4.49 -0.05
CA ASP A 233 -14.56 3.83 1.18
C ASP A 233 -15.14 2.43 0.94
N GLY A 234 -14.46 1.64 0.11
CA GLY A 234 -14.88 0.28 -0.22
C GLY A 234 -15.92 0.16 -1.36
N ASN A 235 -16.40 1.28 -1.90
CA ASN A 235 -17.42 1.31 -2.96
C ASN A 235 -16.92 2.00 -4.25
N PRO A 236 -15.83 1.52 -4.87
CA PRO A 236 -15.31 2.14 -6.07
C PRO A 236 -16.30 2.02 -7.24
N PRO A 237 -16.42 3.04 -8.10
CA PRO A 237 -17.24 2.96 -9.29
C PRO A 237 -16.77 1.80 -10.18
N VAL A 238 -17.74 1.05 -10.72
CA VAL A 238 -17.48 0.00 -11.70
C VAL A 238 -16.91 0.65 -12.95
N ASP A 239 -15.72 0.22 -13.36
CA ASP A 239 -15.15 0.68 -14.63
C ASP A 239 -16.11 0.26 -15.76
N LYS A 240 -16.64 1.23 -16.49
CA LYS A 240 -17.37 0.93 -17.72
C LYS A 240 -16.34 0.36 -18.68
N GLU A 241 -16.52 -0.91 -19.06
CA GLU A 241 -15.75 -1.49 -20.16
C GLU A 241 -16.04 -0.68 -21.42
N GLU A 242 -15.05 0.12 -21.85
CA GLU A 242 -15.07 0.80 -23.15
C GLU A 242 -14.55 -0.16 -24.23
#